data_3da826c271949be464d840803e52cdd4
#
_entry.id   3da826c271949be464d840803e52cdd4
#
_cell.length_a   1.000
_cell.length_b   1.000
_cell.length_c   1.000
_cell.angle_alpha   90.00
_cell.angle_beta   90.00
_cell.angle_gamma   90.00
#
_symmetry.space_group_name_H-M   'P 1'
#
loop_
_entity.id
_entity.type
_entity.pdbx_description
1 polymer ?
#
loop_
_entity_poly.entity_id
_entity_poly.type
_entity_poly.pdbx_seq_one_letter_code
_entity_poly.pdbx_strand_id
1 'polypeptide(L)'
;MIEKEEKDWFKLKRYPHIGYPINHNERHEWVENYILNPVKISKHSFLPFIHKKSKVKKFRKKYNEINGELTLYKKYDLEGVRHPDTKERELYYASHLDSLIYSYYSYLLSIKYEEKIEVYNLGDVINAYRSIPIDKKDPYGSNKCNINFAEDVFNYIRDYPSDNFVAIAFDIKGFFDNLNHLILRKAWMDILDVEKLPSDHFNVFKNITRYSYVDIVDLFEFFKDKIICDCKIDESGKSKEKRKKVSKLKYMRNQDAIAFCTIDEFLKNKNKLLKNSKRILINGKFEERNFGIPQGSPISSILANIYLLKFDRKINQFFKFSKWNL
;
A
#
# COMPACT_ATOMS: atom_id res chain seq x y z
N MET A 1 34.14 6.66 -4.96
CA MET A 1 32.77 6.11 -5.03
C MET A 1 32.04 6.61 -3.79
N ILE A 2 31.10 7.51 -3.95
CA ILE A 2 30.26 8.00 -2.83
C ILE A 2 29.29 6.85 -2.55
N GLU A 3 29.40 6.23 -1.37
CA GLU A 3 28.41 5.25 -0.91
C GLU A 3 27.04 5.90 -1.01
N LYS A 4 26.18 5.37 -1.86
CA LYS A 4 24.75 5.72 -1.85
C LYS A 4 24.24 5.38 -0.46
N GLU A 5 23.83 6.38 0.32
CA GLU A 5 23.12 6.11 1.58
C GLU A 5 21.97 5.16 1.27
N GLU A 6 22.03 3.96 1.82
CA GLU A 6 20.99 2.96 1.63
C GLU A 6 19.67 3.52 2.15
N LYS A 7 18.64 3.45 1.32
CA LYS A 7 17.30 3.94 1.66
C LYS A 7 16.79 3.22 2.90
N ASP A 8 16.64 3.95 3.99
CA ASP A 8 16.22 3.36 5.25
C ASP A 8 14.78 2.80 5.15
N TRP A 9 14.64 1.49 5.29
CA TRP A 9 13.38 0.77 5.33
C TRP A 9 12.75 0.77 6.73
N PHE A 10 13.52 1.05 7.79
CA PHE A 10 13.10 0.97 9.17
C PHE A 10 12.30 2.22 9.58
N LYS A 11 10.97 2.20 9.31
CA LYS A 11 10.06 3.32 9.59
C LYS A 11 8.98 2.91 10.57
N LEU A 12 9.15 3.29 11.84
CA LEU A 12 8.18 3.04 12.90
C LEU A 12 6.82 3.70 12.60
N LYS A 13 5.76 2.97 12.90
CA LYS A 13 4.37 3.44 12.78
C LYS A 13 3.82 3.80 14.16
N ARG A 14 2.92 4.79 14.22
CA ARG A 14 2.35 5.32 15.46
C ARG A 14 0.82 5.20 15.53
N TYR A 15 0.20 4.45 14.65
CA TYR A 15 -1.24 4.24 14.71
C TYR A 15 -1.60 3.15 15.74
N PRO A 16 -2.75 3.25 16.43
CA PRO A 16 -3.22 2.15 17.29
C PRO A 16 -3.44 0.87 16.49
N HIS A 17 -2.98 -0.27 17.04
CA HIS A 17 -3.19 -1.59 16.46
C HIS A 17 -3.49 -2.63 17.56
N ILE A 18 -3.51 -3.92 17.22
CA ILE A 18 -3.50 -5.04 18.15
C ILE A 18 -2.06 -5.17 18.67
N GLY A 19 -1.89 -5.16 20.00
CA GLY A 19 -0.58 -5.15 20.64
C GLY A 19 0.06 -3.76 20.68
N TYR A 20 1.14 -3.64 21.44
CA TYR A 20 1.82 -2.36 21.66
C TYR A 20 2.61 -1.92 20.43
N PRO A 21 2.76 -0.60 20.23
CA PRO A 21 3.69 -0.09 19.25
C PRO A 21 5.13 -0.45 19.64
N ILE A 22 5.98 -0.55 18.64
CA ILE A 22 7.42 -0.58 18.87
C ILE A 22 7.78 0.87 19.20
N ASN A 23 7.93 1.14 20.51
CA ASN A 23 8.25 2.47 20.97
C ASN A 23 9.72 2.69 20.77
N HIS A 24 10.09 3.71 20.02
CA HIS A 24 11.23 4.59 20.27
C HIS A 24 11.57 5.41 19.04
N ASN A 25 12.23 6.51 19.28
CA ASN A 25 12.88 7.31 18.25
C ASN A 25 14.15 6.63 17.73
N GLU A 26 14.59 5.53 18.39
CA GLU A 26 15.80 4.79 18.08
C GLU A 26 15.49 3.43 17.45
N ARG A 27 16.39 2.99 16.60
CA ARG A 27 16.36 1.70 15.93
C ARG A 27 16.66 0.59 16.91
N HIS A 28 15.75 -0.37 17.03
CA HIS A 28 15.94 -1.51 17.94
C HIS A 28 16.72 -2.63 17.29
N GLU A 29 17.89 -2.92 17.79
CA GLU A 29 18.75 -4.00 17.31
C GLU A 29 18.04 -5.37 17.27
N TRP A 30 17.26 -5.72 18.29
CA TRP A 30 16.57 -6.99 18.31
C TRP A 30 15.49 -7.09 17.19
N VAL A 31 14.81 -5.98 16.87
CA VAL A 31 13.80 -5.94 15.78
C VAL A 31 14.49 -6.08 14.46
N GLU A 32 15.56 -5.36 14.26
CA GLU A 32 16.36 -5.41 13.03
C GLU A 32 16.94 -6.82 12.82
N ASN A 33 17.61 -7.39 13.82
CA ASN A 33 18.16 -8.75 13.78
C ASN A 33 17.06 -9.82 13.58
N TYR A 34 15.83 -9.56 14.05
CA TYR A 34 14.71 -10.45 13.76
C TYR A 34 14.31 -10.39 12.29
N ILE A 35 14.15 -9.19 11.75
CA ILE A 35 13.65 -8.96 10.37
C ILE A 35 14.69 -9.39 9.33
N LEU A 36 15.97 -9.15 9.59
CA LEU A 36 17.07 -9.53 8.71
C LEU A 36 17.35 -11.06 8.69
N ASN A 37 16.70 -11.83 9.56
CA ASN A 37 16.89 -13.28 9.63
C ASN A 37 15.82 -14.04 8.81
N PRO A 38 16.16 -14.60 7.62
CA PRO A 38 15.21 -15.29 6.74
C PRO A 38 14.54 -16.50 7.41
N VAL A 39 15.27 -17.21 8.29
CA VAL A 39 14.73 -18.39 9.01
C VAL A 39 13.63 -17.96 10.00
N LYS A 40 13.82 -16.84 10.69
CA LYS A 40 12.78 -16.28 11.57
C LYS A 40 11.56 -15.83 10.76
N ILE A 41 11.78 -15.12 9.65
CA ILE A 41 10.69 -14.62 8.81
C ILE A 41 9.94 -15.77 8.12
N SER A 42 10.61 -16.85 7.70
CA SER A 42 9.93 -18.00 7.11
C SER A 42 8.90 -18.65 8.04
N LYS A 43 9.07 -18.49 9.36
CA LYS A 43 8.19 -19.02 10.42
C LYS A 43 7.35 -17.95 11.11
N HIS A 44 7.48 -16.69 10.71
CA HIS A 44 6.77 -15.57 11.34
C HIS A 44 5.25 -15.72 11.17
N SER A 45 4.53 -15.51 12.26
CA SER A 45 3.05 -15.49 12.29
C SER A 45 2.56 -14.06 12.23
N PHE A 46 2.06 -13.63 11.08
CA PHE A 46 1.52 -12.30 10.89
C PHE A 46 0.21 -12.10 11.66
N LEU A 47 0.07 -10.96 12.31
CA LEU A 47 -1.19 -10.51 12.88
C LEU A 47 -2.19 -10.11 11.77
N PRO A 48 -3.50 -10.13 12.03
CA PRO A 48 -4.46 -9.65 11.05
C PRO A 48 -4.27 -8.16 10.77
N PHE A 49 -4.52 -7.77 9.53
CA PHE A 49 -4.62 -6.35 9.18
C PHE A 49 -5.81 -5.72 9.88
N ILE A 50 -5.73 -4.43 10.19
CA ILE A 50 -6.91 -3.65 10.53
C ILE A 50 -7.46 -3.01 9.26
N HIS A 51 -8.72 -3.33 8.95
CA HIS A 51 -9.45 -2.81 7.81
C HIS A 51 -10.19 -1.52 8.17
N LYS A 52 -10.10 -0.54 7.31
CA LYS A 52 -10.79 0.75 7.44
C LYS A 52 -11.31 1.24 6.10
N LYS A 53 -12.60 1.60 6.03
CA LYS A 53 -13.15 2.35 4.90
C LYS A 53 -12.80 3.84 5.01
N SER A 54 -12.06 4.34 4.04
CA SER A 54 -11.74 5.76 3.93
C SER A 54 -12.66 6.40 2.91
N LYS A 55 -13.38 7.44 3.33
CA LYS A 55 -14.29 8.22 2.48
C LYS A 55 -13.67 9.59 2.22
N VAL A 56 -13.29 9.85 0.98
CA VAL A 56 -12.77 11.14 0.55
C VAL A 56 -13.86 11.86 -0.23
N LYS A 57 -14.36 12.96 0.33
CA LYS A 57 -15.29 13.83 -0.38
C LYS A 57 -14.54 14.65 -1.43
N LYS A 58 -15.03 14.61 -2.67
CA LYS A 58 -14.55 15.43 -3.77
C LYS A 58 -15.71 16.26 -4.30
N PHE A 59 -15.43 17.47 -4.71
CA PHE A 59 -16.39 18.32 -5.38
C PHE A 59 -16.01 18.41 -6.86
N ARG A 60 -16.86 17.85 -7.73
CA ARG A 60 -16.60 17.79 -9.18
C ARG A 60 -17.74 18.44 -9.93
N LYS A 61 -17.44 19.06 -11.07
CA LYS A 61 -18.44 19.41 -12.06
C LYS A 61 -19.06 18.12 -12.59
N LYS A 62 -20.39 18.10 -12.72
CA LYS A 62 -21.10 16.98 -13.37
C LYS A 62 -21.58 17.44 -14.74
N TYR A 63 -21.56 16.52 -15.66
CA TYR A 63 -22.04 16.72 -17.01
C TYR A 63 -23.18 15.74 -17.28
N ASN A 64 -24.22 16.20 -17.96
CA ASN A 64 -25.25 15.32 -18.53
C ASN A 64 -24.96 15.14 -20.00
N GLU A 65 -25.17 13.95 -20.51
CA GLU A 65 -25.17 13.66 -21.94
C GLU A 65 -26.60 13.84 -22.48
N ILE A 66 -26.79 14.83 -23.35
CA ILE A 66 -28.05 15.08 -24.03
C ILE A 66 -27.76 15.06 -25.53
N ASN A 67 -28.37 14.11 -26.25
CA ASN A 67 -28.21 13.93 -27.71
C ASN A 67 -26.74 13.80 -28.18
N GLY A 68 -25.90 13.14 -27.40
CA GLY A 68 -24.46 12.97 -27.69
C GLY A 68 -23.58 14.15 -27.31
N GLU A 69 -24.15 15.25 -26.81
CA GLU A 69 -23.39 16.39 -26.31
C GLU A 69 -23.29 16.38 -24.78
N LEU A 70 -22.07 16.59 -24.26
CA LEU A 70 -21.82 16.74 -22.83
C LEU A 70 -22.16 18.15 -22.38
N THR A 71 -23.32 18.31 -21.72
CA THR A 71 -23.74 19.56 -21.10
C THR A 71 -23.42 19.58 -19.61
N LEU A 72 -22.98 20.74 -19.08
CA LEU A 72 -22.73 20.90 -17.66
C LEU A 72 -24.04 20.70 -16.88
N TYR A 73 -24.06 19.75 -15.92
CA TYR A 73 -25.23 19.57 -15.07
C TYR A 73 -25.42 20.79 -14.18
N LYS A 74 -26.52 21.50 -14.39
CA LYS A 74 -26.94 22.65 -13.61
C LYS A 74 -27.88 22.17 -12.49
N LYS A 75 -27.46 22.25 -11.27
CA LYS A 75 -28.34 22.12 -10.10
C LYS A 75 -28.72 23.51 -9.66
N TYR A 76 -30.00 23.83 -9.64
CA TYR A 76 -30.51 25.14 -9.27
C TYR A 76 -30.08 26.32 -10.19
N ASP A 77 -29.96 26.05 -11.49
CA ASP A 77 -29.59 27.04 -12.50
C ASP A 77 -28.29 27.84 -12.26
N LEU A 78 -27.43 27.36 -11.38
CA LEU A 78 -26.13 27.95 -11.06
C LEU A 78 -25.03 27.29 -11.92
N GLU A 79 -24.45 28.06 -12.83
CA GLU A 79 -23.28 27.61 -13.59
C GLU A 79 -22.06 27.34 -12.67
N GLY A 80 -21.38 26.24 -12.91
CA GLY A 80 -20.13 25.93 -12.23
C GLY A 80 -20.24 25.37 -10.83
N VAL A 81 -21.44 25.03 -10.34
CA VAL A 81 -21.60 24.38 -9.04
C VAL A 81 -20.97 22.98 -9.06
N ARG A 82 -20.05 22.75 -8.12
CA ARG A 82 -19.42 21.45 -7.92
C ARG A 82 -20.31 20.59 -7.03
N HIS A 83 -20.64 19.41 -7.53
CA HIS A 83 -21.42 18.43 -6.76
C HIS A 83 -20.50 17.57 -5.87
N PRO A 84 -20.95 17.23 -4.65
CA PRO A 84 -20.21 16.33 -3.80
C PRO A 84 -20.17 14.93 -4.44
N ASP A 85 -18.95 14.41 -4.57
CA ASP A 85 -18.68 13.05 -4.96
C ASP A 85 -17.87 12.38 -3.85
N THR A 86 -18.12 11.11 -3.55
CA THR A 86 -17.44 10.39 -2.49
C THR A 86 -16.68 9.22 -3.09
N LYS A 87 -15.36 9.25 -2.98
CA LYS A 87 -14.51 8.11 -3.31
C LYS A 87 -14.27 7.29 -2.04
N GLU A 88 -14.76 6.07 -2.02
CA GLU A 88 -14.48 5.10 -0.96
C GLU A 88 -13.22 4.29 -1.30
N ARG A 89 -12.42 4.00 -0.28
CA ARG A 89 -11.24 3.12 -0.40
C ARG A 89 -11.20 2.17 0.78
N GLU A 90 -11.02 0.90 0.49
CA GLU A 90 -10.75 -0.14 1.49
C GLU A 90 -9.26 -0.10 1.81
N LEU A 91 -8.91 0.30 3.04
CA LEU A 91 -7.53 0.39 3.49
C LEU A 91 -7.25 -0.67 4.54
N TYR A 92 -6.09 -1.29 4.42
CA TYR A 92 -5.62 -2.33 5.33
C TYR A 92 -4.24 -1.93 5.86
N TYR A 93 -4.08 -1.83 7.16
CA TYR A 93 -2.80 -1.51 7.76
C TYR A 93 -2.34 -2.62 8.70
N ALA A 94 -1.04 -2.94 8.60
CA ALA A 94 -0.43 -4.06 9.31
C ALA A 94 -0.07 -3.68 10.75
N SER A 95 0.21 -4.68 11.60
CA SER A 95 0.79 -4.45 12.91
C SER A 95 2.17 -3.80 12.80
N HIS A 96 2.69 -3.30 13.92
CA HIS A 96 3.94 -2.54 13.90
C HIS A 96 5.13 -3.36 13.39
N LEU A 97 5.30 -4.60 13.91
CA LEU A 97 6.36 -5.50 13.48
C LEU A 97 6.14 -5.97 12.04
N ASP A 98 4.91 -6.37 11.70
CA ASP A 98 4.56 -6.82 10.35
C ASP A 98 4.77 -5.70 9.31
N SER A 99 4.45 -4.45 9.69
CA SER A 99 4.69 -3.29 8.83
C SER A 99 6.19 -3.11 8.52
N LEU A 100 7.07 -3.34 9.49
CA LEU A 100 8.51 -3.29 9.27
C LEU A 100 8.99 -4.46 8.41
N ILE A 101 8.45 -5.67 8.60
CA ILE A 101 8.74 -6.82 7.73
C ILE A 101 8.33 -6.49 6.29
N TYR A 102 7.10 -6.01 6.07
CA TYR A 102 6.65 -5.61 4.73
C TYR A 102 7.49 -4.46 4.14
N SER A 103 7.98 -3.52 4.97
CA SER A 103 8.86 -2.45 4.52
C SER A 103 10.23 -2.98 4.08
N TYR A 104 10.80 -3.93 4.81
CA TYR A 104 12.07 -4.56 4.46
C TYR A 104 11.98 -5.36 3.14
N TYR A 105 10.95 -6.20 2.99
CA TYR A 105 10.75 -6.95 1.74
C TYR A 105 10.38 -6.04 0.57
N SER A 106 9.70 -4.92 0.83
CA SER A 106 9.50 -3.87 -0.18
C SER A 106 10.82 -3.26 -0.64
N TYR A 107 11.72 -2.99 0.30
CA TYR A 107 13.07 -2.47 0.02
C TYR A 107 13.89 -3.45 -0.83
N LEU A 108 13.96 -4.74 -0.45
CA LEU A 108 14.66 -5.76 -1.21
C LEU A 108 14.13 -5.88 -2.65
N LEU A 109 12.81 -5.92 -2.81
CA LEU A 109 12.19 -5.98 -4.13
C LEU A 109 12.42 -4.71 -4.94
N SER A 110 12.46 -3.55 -4.30
CA SER A 110 12.70 -2.28 -4.99
C SER A 110 14.10 -2.21 -5.60
N ILE A 111 15.12 -2.70 -4.90
CA ILE A 111 16.49 -2.79 -5.46
C ILE A 111 16.48 -3.64 -6.73
N LYS A 112 15.93 -4.85 -6.65
CA LYS A 112 15.87 -5.77 -7.80
C LYS A 112 15.01 -5.24 -8.95
N TYR A 113 13.96 -4.50 -8.62
CA TYR A 113 13.11 -3.85 -9.61
C TYR A 113 13.87 -2.75 -10.37
N GLU A 114 14.62 -1.88 -9.67
CA GLU A 114 15.40 -0.83 -10.33
C GLU A 114 16.50 -1.43 -11.23
N GLU A 115 17.17 -2.53 -10.80
CA GLU A 115 18.12 -3.27 -11.67
C GLU A 115 17.43 -3.72 -12.99
N LYS A 116 16.19 -4.25 -12.92
CA LYS A 116 15.45 -4.68 -14.12
C LYS A 116 14.98 -3.48 -14.97
N ILE A 117 14.61 -2.37 -14.35
CA ILE A 117 14.26 -1.11 -15.04
C ILE A 117 15.43 -0.61 -15.90
N GLU A 118 16.64 -0.64 -15.35
CA GLU A 118 17.87 -0.27 -16.09
C GLU A 118 18.13 -1.23 -17.25
N VAL A 119 18.14 -2.55 -17.00
CA VAL A 119 18.35 -3.57 -18.02
C VAL A 119 17.35 -3.49 -19.18
N TYR A 120 16.10 -3.14 -18.88
CA TYR A 120 15.03 -3.04 -19.91
C TYR A 120 14.90 -1.65 -20.52
N ASN A 121 15.72 -0.67 -20.11
CA ASN A 121 15.62 0.74 -20.51
C ASN A 121 14.21 1.31 -20.34
N LEU A 122 13.64 1.14 -19.15
CA LEU A 122 12.29 1.59 -18.79
C LEU A 122 12.30 2.81 -17.83
N GLY A 123 13.49 3.36 -17.55
CA GLY A 123 13.67 4.42 -16.56
C GLY A 123 12.85 5.69 -16.83
N ASP A 124 12.69 6.05 -18.10
CA ASP A 124 11.99 7.28 -18.51
C ASP A 124 10.47 7.08 -18.68
N VAL A 125 9.98 5.83 -18.76
CA VAL A 125 8.56 5.57 -19.02
C VAL A 125 7.80 5.11 -17.78
N ILE A 126 8.47 4.58 -16.75
CA ILE A 126 7.85 4.13 -15.52
C ILE A 126 8.12 5.13 -14.38
N ASN A 127 7.10 5.79 -13.93
CA ASN A 127 7.18 6.84 -12.91
C ASN A 127 6.53 6.45 -11.58
N ALA A 128 5.50 5.59 -11.59
CA ALA A 128 4.70 5.27 -10.41
C ALA A 128 5.50 4.55 -9.33
N TYR A 129 5.33 4.98 -8.07
CA TYR A 129 5.90 4.37 -6.87
C TYR A 129 7.43 4.25 -6.85
N ARG A 130 8.14 5.00 -7.68
CA ARG A 130 9.59 5.08 -7.71
C ARG A 130 10.08 6.34 -6.99
N SER A 131 11.30 6.28 -6.48
CA SER A 131 11.99 7.46 -5.94
C SER A 131 12.88 8.05 -7.02
N ILE A 132 12.34 9.00 -7.78
CA ILE A 132 13.04 9.69 -8.85
C ILE A 132 13.38 11.10 -8.37
N PRO A 133 14.66 11.51 -8.30
CA PRO A 133 15.03 12.85 -7.85
C PRO A 133 14.49 13.92 -8.81
N ILE A 134 14.12 15.09 -8.29
CA ILE A 134 13.71 16.24 -9.07
C ILE A 134 14.89 16.72 -9.92
N ASP A 135 16.05 16.86 -9.30
CA ASP A 135 17.30 17.18 -9.98
C ASP A 135 18.16 15.91 -10.11
N LYS A 136 18.43 15.49 -11.34
CA LYS A 136 19.30 14.35 -11.64
C LYS A 136 20.75 14.55 -11.14
N LYS A 137 21.17 15.80 -10.90
CA LYS A 137 22.50 16.13 -10.36
C LYS A 137 22.57 16.09 -8.84
N ASP A 138 21.40 16.12 -8.17
CA ASP A 138 21.28 15.98 -6.72
C ASP A 138 20.45 14.74 -6.37
N PRO A 139 21.03 13.55 -6.36
CA PRO A 139 20.34 12.30 -6.07
C PRO A 139 19.86 12.20 -4.60
N TYR A 140 20.35 13.08 -3.72
CA TYR A 140 19.94 13.15 -2.31
C TYR A 140 18.88 14.23 -2.04
N GLY A 141 18.55 15.01 -3.05
CA GLY A 141 17.50 16.03 -2.99
C GLY A 141 16.09 15.46 -2.93
N SER A 142 15.13 16.37 -3.06
CA SER A 142 13.72 15.98 -3.05
C SER A 142 13.35 15.11 -4.25
N ASN A 143 12.50 14.10 -4.03
CA ASN A 143 11.99 13.25 -5.09
C ASN A 143 10.74 13.87 -5.75
N LYS A 144 10.54 13.56 -7.03
CA LYS A 144 9.34 13.91 -7.78
C LYS A 144 8.09 13.37 -7.11
N CYS A 145 7.07 14.20 -7.05
CA CYS A 145 5.73 13.81 -6.64
C CYS A 145 4.78 13.72 -7.86
N ASN A 146 3.52 13.34 -7.62
CA ASN A 146 2.54 13.22 -8.71
C ASN A 146 2.33 14.50 -9.52
N ILE A 147 2.57 15.69 -8.93
CA ILE A 147 2.46 16.97 -9.61
C ILE A 147 3.60 17.11 -10.62
N ASN A 148 4.83 16.77 -10.22
CA ASN A 148 5.99 16.86 -11.12
C ASN A 148 5.85 15.88 -12.30
N PHE A 149 5.35 14.66 -12.08
CA PHE A 149 5.09 13.73 -13.18
C PHE A 149 3.99 14.22 -14.12
N ALA A 150 2.95 14.84 -13.59
CA ALA A 150 1.91 15.43 -14.43
C ALA A 150 2.47 16.61 -15.24
N GLU A 151 3.30 17.45 -14.65
CA GLU A 151 3.99 18.56 -15.31
C GLU A 151 4.88 18.07 -16.46
N ASP A 152 5.67 17.01 -16.24
CA ASP A 152 6.50 16.39 -17.29
C ASP A 152 5.64 15.97 -18.49
N VAL A 153 4.50 15.32 -18.26
CA VAL A 153 3.59 14.87 -19.33
C VAL A 153 2.98 16.07 -20.06
N PHE A 154 2.51 17.10 -19.34
CA PHE A 154 1.94 18.30 -19.99
C PHE A 154 2.98 19.09 -20.75
N ASN A 155 4.21 19.18 -20.27
CA ASN A 155 5.31 19.81 -20.99
C ASN A 155 5.64 19.04 -22.28
N TYR A 156 5.70 17.69 -22.19
CA TYR A 156 5.91 16.85 -23.38
C TYR A 156 4.82 17.05 -24.43
N ILE A 157 3.54 17.10 -24.03
CA ILE A 157 2.41 17.36 -24.93
C ILE A 157 2.50 18.76 -25.56
N ARG A 158 2.82 19.79 -24.78
CA ARG A 158 2.93 21.18 -25.24
C ARG A 158 4.07 21.37 -26.27
N ASP A 159 5.18 20.69 -25.96
CA ASP A 159 6.42 20.86 -26.76
C ASP A 159 6.51 19.82 -27.91
N TYR A 160 5.44 19.04 -28.15
CA TYR A 160 5.40 18.05 -29.21
C TYR A 160 5.45 18.72 -30.58
N PRO A 161 6.33 18.25 -31.50
CA PRO A 161 6.64 18.97 -32.74
C PRO A 161 5.53 18.95 -33.79
N SER A 162 4.39 18.32 -33.53
CA SER A 162 3.27 18.23 -34.48
C SER A 162 1.95 18.55 -33.79
N ASP A 163 1.08 19.30 -34.45
CA ASP A 163 -0.29 19.58 -34.00
C ASP A 163 -1.21 18.34 -34.17
N ASN A 164 -0.79 17.37 -34.96
CA ASN A 164 -1.53 16.14 -35.23
C ASN A 164 -1.02 15.01 -34.32
N PHE A 165 -1.54 14.90 -33.08
CA PHE A 165 -1.24 13.80 -32.17
C PHE A 165 -2.48 13.39 -31.40
N VAL A 166 -2.45 12.18 -30.81
CA VAL A 166 -3.50 11.65 -29.93
C VAL A 166 -2.86 11.25 -28.61
N ALA A 167 -3.32 11.83 -27.51
CA ALA A 167 -2.98 11.40 -26.17
C ALA A 167 -4.08 10.52 -25.58
N ILE A 168 -3.76 9.28 -25.21
CA ILE A 168 -4.72 8.32 -24.67
C ILE A 168 -4.36 8.02 -23.21
N ALA A 169 -5.29 8.28 -22.27
CA ALA A 169 -5.14 7.97 -20.86
C ALA A 169 -6.00 6.76 -20.48
N PHE A 170 -5.38 5.80 -19.81
CA PHE A 170 -6.07 4.62 -19.27
C PHE A 170 -6.02 4.61 -17.76
N ASP A 171 -7.08 4.14 -17.09
CA ASP A 171 -7.10 3.88 -15.65
C ASP A 171 -7.58 2.45 -15.38
N ILE A 172 -6.91 1.76 -14.45
CA ILE A 172 -7.27 0.39 -14.06
C ILE A 172 -8.14 0.46 -12.81
N LYS A 173 -9.43 0.24 -12.99
CA LYS A 173 -10.39 0.22 -11.86
C LYS A 173 -10.08 -0.91 -10.89
N GLY A 174 -9.91 -0.58 -9.60
CA GLY A 174 -9.71 -1.56 -8.54
C GLY A 174 -8.43 -2.39 -8.72
N PHE A 175 -7.33 -1.78 -9.16
CA PHE A 175 -6.10 -2.48 -9.50
C PHE A 175 -5.61 -3.43 -8.41
N PHE A 176 -5.46 -2.93 -7.17
CA PHE A 176 -5.01 -3.75 -6.03
C PHE A 176 -5.94 -4.90 -5.69
N ASP A 177 -7.24 -4.74 -5.93
CA ASP A 177 -8.24 -5.76 -5.64
C ASP A 177 -8.29 -6.88 -6.69
N ASN A 178 -7.66 -6.65 -7.86
CA ASN A 178 -7.71 -7.55 -9.02
C ASN A 178 -6.36 -8.16 -9.43
N LEU A 179 -5.30 -7.97 -8.64
CA LEU A 179 -4.00 -8.59 -8.92
C LEU A 179 -4.09 -10.11 -8.79
N ASN A 180 -3.89 -10.84 -9.90
CA ASN A 180 -3.91 -12.30 -9.90
C ASN A 180 -2.71 -12.86 -9.14
N HIS A 181 -2.96 -13.75 -8.16
CA HIS A 181 -1.91 -14.26 -7.27
C HIS A 181 -0.88 -15.15 -7.98
N LEU A 182 -1.28 -15.91 -9.02
CA LEU A 182 -0.33 -16.73 -9.78
C LEU A 182 0.61 -15.87 -10.61
N ILE A 183 0.06 -14.84 -11.28
CA ILE A 183 0.85 -13.88 -12.06
C ILE A 183 1.78 -13.10 -11.12
N LEU A 184 1.27 -12.63 -9.98
CA LEU A 184 2.07 -11.90 -8.99
C LEU A 184 3.22 -12.77 -8.44
N ARG A 185 2.94 -14.03 -8.13
CA ARG A 185 3.96 -14.99 -7.68
C ARG A 185 5.06 -15.17 -8.73
N LYS A 186 4.67 -15.34 -9.99
CA LYS A 186 5.62 -15.47 -11.10
C LYS A 186 6.44 -14.20 -11.27
N ALA A 187 5.80 -13.01 -11.24
CA ALA A 187 6.49 -11.73 -11.33
C ALA A 187 7.50 -11.54 -10.18
N TRP A 188 7.16 -11.97 -8.95
CA TRP A 188 8.05 -11.93 -7.81
C TRP A 188 9.27 -12.87 -7.98
N MET A 189 9.05 -14.10 -8.49
CA MET A 189 10.14 -15.02 -8.82
C MET A 189 11.03 -14.46 -9.93
N ASP A 190 10.46 -13.87 -10.97
CA ASP A 190 11.18 -13.27 -12.10
C ASP A 190 12.05 -12.07 -11.65
N ILE A 191 11.60 -11.29 -10.68
CA ILE A 191 12.38 -10.16 -10.11
C ILE A 191 13.61 -10.68 -9.34
N LEU A 192 13.46 -11.78 -8.62
CA LEU A 192 14.52 -12.39 -7.83
C LEU A 192 15.44 -13.33 -8.66
N ASP A 193 15.12 -13.57 -9.92
CA ASP A 193 15.79 -14.54 -10.79
C ASP A 193 15.84 -15.95 -10.18
N VAL A 194 14.71 -16.41 -9.62
CA VAL A 194 14.60 -17.72 -8.97
C VAL A 194 13.47 -18.56 -9.55
N GLU A 195 13.63 -19.88 -9.57
CA GLU A 195 12.57 -20.82 -9.99
C GLU A 195 11.51 -21.04 -8.91
N LYS A 196 11.88 -20.83 -7.63
CA LYS A 196 10.99 -20.96 -6.48
C LYS A 196 11.29 -19.87 -5.48
N LEU A 197 10.24 -19.25 -4.92
CA LEU A 197 10.41 -18.25 -3.86
C LEU A 197 11.14 -18.86 -2.65
N PRO A 198 12.17 -18.19 -2.11
CA PRO A 198 12.77 -18.52 -0.82
C PRO A 198 11.68 -18.58 0.26
N SER A 199 11.90 -19.38 1.30
CA SER A 199 10.86 -19.68 2.30
C SER A 199 10.32 -18.46 3.04
N ASP A 200 11.18 -17.48 3.31
CA ASP A 200 10.84 -16.18 3.92
C ASP A 200 10.02 -15.31 2.96
N HIS A 201 10.47 -15.14 1.71
CA HIS A 201 9.70 -14.46 0.67
C HIS A 201 8.34 -15.14 0.43
N PHE A 202 8.30 -16.48 0.44
CA PHE A 202 7.05 -17.22 0.29
C PHE A 202 6.09 -16.98 1.45
N ASN A 203 6.59 -16.89 2.70
CA ASN A 203 5.75 -16.58 3.85
C ASN A 203 5.17 -15.16 3.75
N VAL A 204 5.96 -14.17 3.34
CA VAL A 204 5.49 -12.80 3.09
C VAL A 204 4.45 -12.78 1.97
N PHE A 205 4.73 -13.43 0.83
CA PHE A 205 3.78 -13.57 -0.29
C PHE A 205 2.45 -14.20 0.14
N LYS A 206 2.51 -15.31 0.88
CA LYS A 206 1.33 -16.01 1.38
C LYS A 206 0.48 -15.09 2.27
N ASN A 207 1.10 -14.32 3.16
CA ASN A 207 0.38 -13.48 4.09
C ASN A 207 -0.17 -12.19 3.47
N ILE A 208 0.43 -11.66 2.40
CA ILE A 208 -0.11 -10.52 1.66
C ILE A 208 -1.23 -10.92 0.68
N THR A 209 -1.24 -12.15 0.18
CA THR A 209 -2.26 -12.65 -0.76
C THR A 209 -3.42 -13.36 -0.07
N ARG A 210 -3.18 -14.00 1.08
CA ARG A 210 -4.17 -14.75 1.87
C ARG A 210 -4.26 -14.16 3.28
N TYR A 211 -4.39 -12.84 3.36
CA TYR A 211 -4.40 -12.13 4.63
C TYR A 211 -5.69 -12.36 5.43
N SER A 212 -5.59 -12.24 6.73
CA SER A 212 -6.71 -12.07 7.63
C SER A 212 -6.83 -10.60 8.06
N TYR A 213 -8.02 -10.18 8.44
CA TYR A 213 -8.25 -8.80 8.87
C TYR A 213 -9.35 -8.69 9.92
N VAL A 214 -9.36 -7.55 10.58
CA VAL A 214 -10.38 -7.15 11.55
C VAL A 214 -10.90 -5.78 11.14
N ASP A 215 -12.21 -5.60 11.11
CA ASP A 215 -12.78 -4.27 10.88
C ASP A 215 -12.50 -3.35 12.06
N ILE A 216 -12.06 -2.12 11.79
CA ILE A 216 -11.69 -1.16 12.83
C ILE A 216 -12.87 -0.79 13.73
N VAL A 217 -14.09 -0.77 13.19
CA VAL A 217 -15.30 -0.43 13.96
C VAL A 217 -15.63 -1.58 14.90
N ASP A 218 -15.62 -2.82 14.40
CA ASP A 218 -15.89 -4.02 15.21
C ASP A 218 -14.85 -4.14 16.34
N LEU A 219 -13.56 -3.92 16.02
CA LEU A 219 -12.47 -3.96 16.99
C LEU A 219 -12.63 -2.87 18.05
N PHE A 220 -12.95 -1.64 17.63
CA PHE A 220 -13.19 -0.52 18.55
C PHE A 220 -14.39 -0.80 19.46
N GLU A 221 -15.54 -1.16 18.92
CA GLU A 221 -16.75 -1.43 19.71
C GLU A 221 -16.54 -2.53 20.75
N PHE A 222 -15.72 -3.53 20.40
CA PHE A 222 -15.40 -4.62 21.31
C PHE A 222 -14.50 -4.20 22.47
N PHE A 223 -13.54 -3.29 22.25
CA PHE A 223 -12.53 -2.90 23.25
C PHE A 223 -12.67 -1.47 23.77
N LYS A 224 -13.66 -0.68 23.35
CA LYS A 224 -13.80 0.77 23.64
C LYS A 224 -13.77 1.14 25.13
N ASP A 225 -14.15 0.21 26.01
CA ASP A 225 -14.18 0.49 27.47
C ASP A 225 -12.80 0.33 28.13
N LYS A 226 -11.79 -0.22 27.41
CA LYS A 226 -10.46 -0.51 27.94
C LYS A 226 -9.32 -0.30 26.92
N ILE A 227 -9.41 0.75 26.13
CA ILE A 227 -8.38 1.15 25.16
C ILE A 227 -7.06 1.46 25.89
N ILE A 228 -5.96 0.99 25.36
CA ILE A 228 -4.61 1.19 25.92
C ILE A 228 -4.08 2.54 25.42
N CYS A 229 -3.79 3.45 26.37
CA CYS A 229 -3.30 4.80 26.08
C CYS A 229 -1.84 5.02 26.51
N ASP A 230 -1.30 4.13 27.35
CA ASP A 230 0.09 4.15 27.75
C ASP A 230 0.49 2.72 28.23
N CYS A 231 1.75 2.40 28.08
CA CYS A 231 2.33 1.17 28.59
C CYS A 231 3.76 1.45 29.04
N LYS A 232 4.00 1.26 30.34
CA LYS A 232 5.34 1.33 30.93
C LYS A 232 5.77 -0.08 31.33
N ILE A 233 7.03 -0.39 31.10
CA ILE A 233 7.64 -1.62 31.58
C ILE A 233 8.34 -1.25 32.88
N ASP A 234 8.01 -1.94 33.98
CA ASP A 234 8.66 -1.75 35.26
C ASP A 234 10.02 -2.49 35.30
N GLU A 235 10.77 -2.27 36.37
CA GLU A 235 12.10 -2.88 36.57
C GLU A 235 12.07 -4.42 36.60
N SER A 236 10.91 -5.02 36.86
CA SER A 236 10.69 -6.46 36.82
C SER A 236 10.31 -7.01 35.43
N GLY A 237 10.23 -6.14 34.43
CA GLY A 237 9.81 -6.49 33.05
C GLY A 237 8.31 -6.65 32.87
N LYS A 238 7.49 -6.31 33.89
CA LYS A 238 6.03 -6.32 33.76
C LYS A 238 5.51 -5.04 33.12
N SER A 239 4.60 -5.20 32.18
CA SER A 239 3.91 -4.08 31.55
C SER A 239 2.83 -3.53 32.48
N LYS A 240 2.90 -2.22 32.79
CA LYS A 240 1.85 -1.47 33.49
C LYS A 240 1.11 -0.60 32.48
N GLU A 241 -0.12 -1.00 32.18
CA GLU A 241 -0.95 -0.33 31.19
C GLU A 241 -1.82 0.75 31.82
N LYS A 242 -1.93 1.87 31.08
CA LYS A 242 -2.95 2.87 31.37
C LYS A 242 -4.08 2.71 30.35
N ARG A 243 -5.24 2.32 30.83
CA ARG A 243 -6.42 2.08 30.01
C ARG A 243 -7.47 3.16 30.23
N LYS A 244 -8.19 3.50 29.17
CA LYS A 244 -9.29 4.48 29.22
C LYS A 244 -10.49 3.96 28.43
N LYS A 245 -11.67 4.36 28.87
CA LYS A 245 -12.90 4.27 28.07
C LYS A 245 -12.90 5.37 27.03
N VAL A 246 -13.11 5.00 25.76
CA VAL A 246 -13.20 5.93 24.64
C VAL A 246 -14.59 5.83 24.03
N SER A 247 -15.34 6.91 24.01
CA SER A 247 -16.75 6.89 23.60
C SER A 247 -16.97 6.77 22.08
N LYS A 248 -16.03 7.25 21.26
CA LYS A 248 -16.12 7.23 19.79
C LYS A 248 -14.75 6.99 19.16
N LEU A 249 -14.68 6.20 18.10
CA LEU A 249 -13.45 5.87 17.39
C LEU A 249 -12.62 7.13 17.00
N LYS A 250 -13.27 8.22 16.58
CA LYS A 250 -12.60 9.47 16.24
C LYS A 250 -11.85 10.14 17.40
N TYR A 251 -12.19 9.80 18.63
CA TYR A 251 -11.54 10.35 19.83
C TYR A 251 -10.33 9.57 20.31
N MET A 252 -10.00 8.43 19.68
CA MET A 252 -8.82 7.64 20.06
C MET A 252 -7.53 8.48 20.04
N ARG A 253 -7.37 9.32 19.00
CA ARG A 253 -6.20 10.22 18.91
C ARG A 253 -6.14 11.23 20.05
N ASN A 254 -7.26 11.79 20.43
CA ASN A 254 -7.33 12.79 21.52
C ASN A 254 -7.13 12.17 22.91
N GLN A 255 -7.18 10.85 23.01
CA GLN A 255 -6.93 10.09 24.24
C GLN A 255 -5.56 9.40 24.21
N ASP A 256 -4.71 9.75 23.25
CA ASP A 256 -3.37 9.19 23.06
C ASP A 256 -3.38 7.65 22.99
N ALA A 257 -4.42 7.09 22.35
CA ALA A 257 -4.54 5.64 22.23
C ALA A 257 -3.38 5.05 21.42
N ILE A 258 -2.70 4.07 22.00
CA ILE A 258 -1.57 3.35 21.39
C ILE A 258 -1.94 1.97 20.88
N ALA A 259 -2.94 1.30 21.48
CA ALA A 259 -3.44 0.02 21.04
C ALA A 259 -4.92 -0.16 21.40
N PHE A 260 -5.62 -0.99 20.63
CA PHE A 260 -7.00 -1.39 20.94
C PHE A 260 -7.03 -2.39 22.09
N CYS A 261 -6.11 -3.34 22.09
CA CYS A 261 -5.98 -4.42 23.07
C CYS A 261 -4.59 -5.04 23.00
N THR A 262 -4.26 -5.91 23.95
CA THR A 262 -3.07 -6.76 23.85
C THR A 262 -3.27 -7.88 22.83
N ILE A 263 -2.17 -8.53 22.40
CA ILE A 263 -2.22 -9.70 21.52
C ILE A 263 -3.02 -10.84 22.18
N ASP A 264 -2.80 -11.10 23.48
CA ASP A 264 -3.49 -12.16 24.22
C ASP A 264 -4.99 -11.93 24.33
N GLU A 265 -5.41 -10.68 24.58
CA GLU A 265 -6.82 -10.31 24.61
C GLU A 265 -7.48 -10.52 23.25
N PHE A 266 -6.78 -10.16 22.17
CA PHE A 266 -7.24 -10.41 20.82
C PHE A 266 -7.36 -11.91 20.54
N LEU A 267 -6.34 -12.71 20.83
CA LEU A 267 -6.33 -14.14 20.58
C LEU A 267 -7.45 -14.87 21.31
N LYS A 268 -7.77 -14.48 22.56
CA LYS A 268 -8.92 -15.01 23.31
C LYS A 268 -10.26 -14.72 22.63
N ASN A 269 -10.36 -13.66 21.85
CA ASN A 269 -11.60 -13.20 21.22
C ASN A 269 -11.60 -13.27 19.68
N LYS A 270 -10.56 -13.85 19.07
CA LYS A 270 -10.36 -13.87 17.62
C LYS A 270 -11.54 -14.40 16.83
N ASN A 271 -12.24 -15.40 17.34
CA ASN A 271 -13.37 -16.02 16.64
C ASN A 271 -14.55 -15.06 16.42
N LYS A 272 -14.66 -13.99 17.22
CA LYS A 272 -15.72 -12.97 17.10
C LYS A 272 -15.33 -11.82 16.15
N LEU A 273 -14.03 -11.59 15.98
CA LEU A 273 -13.51 -10.39 15.31
C LEU A 273 -12.82 -10.70 13.98
N LEU A 274 -12.16 -11.86 13.88
CA LEU A 274 -11.31 -12.20 12.74
C LEU A 274 -12.13 -12.49 11.49
N LYS A 275 -11.80 -11.79 10.43
CA LYS A 275 -12.30 -12.02 9.07
C LYS A 275 -11.17 -12.53 8.19
N ASN A 276 -11.53 -13.28 7.15
CA ASN A 276 -10.54 -13.94 6.30
C ASN A 276 -10.78 -13.57 4.84
N SER A 277 -9.73 -13.20 4.14
CA SER A 277 -9.80 -12.87 2.71
C SER A 277 -9.63 -14.07 1.78
N LYS A 278 -9.41 -15.29 2.33
CA LYS A 278 -9.14 -16.49 1.52
C LYS A 278 -10.31 -16.94 0.64
N ARG A 279 -11.53 -16.64 1.07
CA ARG A 279 -12.75 -17.06 0.38
C ARG A 279 -13.63 -15.85 0.08
N ILE A 280 -14.21 -15.85 -1.07
CA ILE A 280 -15.21 -14.87 -1.51
C ILE A 280 -16.51 -15.58 -1.87
N LEU A 281 -17.61 -14.87 -1.71
CA LEU A 281 -18.92 -15.36 -2.11
C LEU A 281 -19.17 -14.99 -3.58
N ILE A 282 -19.21 -15.98 -4.48
CA ILE A 282 -19.53 -15.81 -5.89
C ILE A 282 -20.76 -16.65 -6.19
N ASN A 283 -21.83 -16.02 -6.69
CA ASN A 283 -23.09 -16.69 -7.04
C ASN A 283 -23.63 -17.62 -5.93
N GLY A 284 -23.56 -17.19 -4.68
CA GLY A 284 -24.03 -17.95 -3.52
C GLY A 284 -23.10 -19.09 -3.04
N LYS A 285 -21.94 -19.29 -3.67
CA LYS A 285 -20.93 -20.28 -3.26
C LYS A 285 -19.64 -19.60 -2.77
N PHE A 286 -19.04 -20.18 -1.73
CA PHE A 286 -17.73 -19.74 -1.29
C PHE A 286 -16.64 -20.34 -2.17
N GLU A 287 -15.93 -19.50 -2.89
CA GLU A 287 -14.79 -19.86 -3.72
C GLU A 287 -13.47 -19.37 -3.12
N GLU A 288 -12.36 -20.02 -3.46
CA GLU A 288 -11.03 -19.57 -3.04
C GLU A 288 -10.68 -18.29 -3.79
N ARG A 289 -10.28 -17.25 -3.03
CA ARG A 289 -9.86 -15.97 -3.61
C ARG A 289 -8.43 -16.09 -4.16
N ASN A 290 -8.30 -15.99 -5.47
CA ASN A 290 -7.03 -16.07 -6.19
C ASN A 290 -6.56 -14.71 -6.73
N PHE A 291 -7.10 -13.61 -6.22
CA PHE A 291 -6.78 -12.25 -6.66
C PHE A 291 -6.89 -11.22 -5.52
N GLY A 292 -6.21 -10.10 -5.73
CA GLY A 292 -6.21 -8.95 -4.82
C GLY A 292 -5.21 -9.04 -3.66
N ILE A 293 -4.66 -7.87 -3.32
CA ILE A 293 -3.78 -7.64 -2.17
C ILE A 293 -4.28 -6.44 -1.36
N PRO A 294 -3.95 -6.34 -0.06
CA PRO A 294 -4.43 -5.25 0.78
C PRO A 294 -3.84 -3.90 0.35
N GLN A 295 -4.68 -2.91 0.06
CA GLN A 295 -4.23 -1.54 -0.17
C GLN A 295 -3.85 -0.88 1.15
N GLY A 296 -2.64 -0.30 1.24
CA GLY A 296 -2.14 0.40 2.43
C GLY A 296 -1.02 -0.33 3.17
N SER A 297 -0.66 -1.55 2.76
CA SER A 297 0.55 -2.22 3.23
C SER A 297 1.80 -1.59 2.57
N PRO A 298 2.93 -1.47 3.29
CA PRO A 298 4.17 -0.92 2.73
C PRO A 298 4.69 -1.61 1.47
N ILE A 299 4.42 -2.91 1.31
CA ILE A 299 4.88 -3.69 0.16
C ILE A 299 3.97 -3.58 -1.07
N SER A 300 2.72 -3.10 -0.91
CA SER A 300 1.73 -3.18 -1.99
C SER A 300 2.11 -2.37 -3.23
N SER A 301 2.79 -1.24 -3.08
CA SER A 301 3.24 -0.40 -4.18
C SER A 301 4.28 -1.08 -5.07
N ILE A 302 5.29 -1.71 -4.48
CA ILE A 302 6.29 -2.43 -5.27
C ILE A 302 5.69 -3.68 -5.93
N LEU A 303 4.74 -4.36 -5.27
CA LEU A 303 4.04 -5.49 -5.86
C LEU A 303 3.23 -5.08 -7.10
N ALA A 304 2.63 -3.88 -7.09
CA ALA A 304 1.99 -3.30 -8.26
C ALA A 304 2.97 -3.11 -9.43
N ASN A 305 4.13 -2.54 -9.14
CA ASN A 305 5.17 -2.31 -10.14
C ASN A 305 5.72 -3.60 -10.74
N ILE A 306 6.10 -4.58 -9.93
CA ILE A 306 6.62 -5.85 -10.46
C ILE A 306 5.57 -6.63 -11.24
N TYR A 307 4.28 -6.50 -10.87
CA TYR A 307 3.18 -7.14 -11.60
C TYR A 307 3.05 -6.60 -13.02
N LEU A 308 3.22 -5.29 -13.21
CA LEU A 308 3.11 -4.63 -14.51
C LEU A 308 4.39 -4.69 -15.35
N LEU A 309 5.54 -5.00 -14.78
CA LEU A 309 6.85 -4.88 -15.45
C LEU A 309 6.91 -5.56 -16.83
N LYS A 310 6.30 -6.75 -16.96
CA LYS A 310 6.25 -7.45 -18.26
C LYS A 310 5.36 -6.73 -19.27
N PHE A 311 4.27 -6.13 -18.81
CA PHE A 311 3.38 -5.34 -19.65
C PHE A 311 4.12 -4.07 -20.11
N ASP A 312 4.72 -3.33 -19.20
CA ASP A 312 5.44 -2.10 -19.49
C ASP A 312 6.58 -2.34 -20.51
N ARG A 313 7.32 -3.44 -20.32
CA ARG A 313 8.36 -3.85 -21.28
C ARG A 313 7.79 -4.13 -22.68
N LYS A 314 6.67 -4.84 -22.78
CA LYS A 314 6.04 -5.14 -24.08
C LYS A 314 5.52 -3.88 -24.76
N ILE A 315 4.89 -2.99 -24.02
CA ILE A 315 4.38 -1.72 -24.53
C ILE A 315 5.53 -0.85 -25.05
N ASN A 316 6.59 -0.68 -24.26
CA ASN A 316 7.78 0.09 -24.67
C ASN A 316 8.42 -0.49 -25.95
N GLN A 317 8.53 -1.83 -26.06
CA GLN A 317 9.01 -2.47 -27.26
C GLN A 317 8.09 -2.21 -28.46
N PHE A 318 6.78 -2.36 -28.30
CA PHE A 318 5.80 -2.12 -29.36
C PHE A 318 5.92 -0.72 -29.95
N PHE A 319 6.00 0.31 -29.10
CA PHE A 319 6.11 1.70 -29.59
C PHE A 319 7.45 1.99 -30.24
N LYS A 320 8.56 1.42 -29.75
CA LYS A 320 9.88 1.55 -30.41
C LYS A 320 9.90 0.95 -31.81
N PHE A 321 9.20 -0.18 -32.03
CA PHE A 321 9.17 -0.84 -33.37
C PHE A 321 8.13 -0.21 -34.30
N SER A 322 7.06 0.38 -33.80
CA SER A 322 5.97 0.92 -34.62
C SER A 322 6.16 2.37 -35.06
N LYS A 323 7.31 3.00 -34.81
CA LYS A 323 7.57 4.44 -35.05
C LYS A 323 6.59 5.39 -34.32
N TRP A 324 5.91 4.90 -33.26
CA TRP A 324 5.12 5.72 -32.38
C TRP A 324 6.03 6.14 -31.20
N ASN A 325 5.91 7.39 -30.77
CA ASN A 325 6.63 7.87 -29.57
C ASN A 325 5.78 7.61 -28.33
N LEU A 326 6.38 7.01 -27.30
CA LEU A 326 5.81 6.90 -25.95
C LEU A 326 6.07 8.17 -25.17
#